data_67f92821f67a1c1322e9065e7c4589b3
#
_entry.id   67f92821f67a1c1322e9065e7c4589b3
#
_cell.length_a   1.000
_cell.length_b   1.000
_cell.length_c   1.000
_cell.angle_alpha   90.00
_cell.angle_beta   90.00
_cell.angle_gamma   90.00
#
_symmetry.space_group_name_H-M   'P 1'
#
loop_
_entity.id
_entity.type
_entity.pdbx_description
1 polymer ?
#
loop_
_entity_poly.entity_id
_entity_poly.type
_entity_poly.pdbx_seq_one_letter_code
_entity_poly.pdbx_strand_id
1 'polypeptide(L)'
;MMYAKGRSLHSEFISYKTLYITMFSGIVEGTARVISIDRDRENVHFTLTCPFAHELSVDQSLAHNGVCLTVVAVGSKGVNPCHTSLGSDEYVVTAMRETLERSNLGLLKPGDEVNLERSMMMNGRLDGHIVQGHVDQTAVCTSREDENGSYRFTFRYATSPEMVRHGYFCVDKGSVTVNGVSLTVCNPTADTFQVCIIPYTFEVTNFHHIASGTVVNLEFDIIGKYISRYSEILSPSAG
;
A
#
# COMPACT_ATOMS: atom_id res chain seq x y z
N MET A 1 -62.23 -32.64 0.29
CA MET A 1 -61.13 -33.39 -0.31
C MET A 1 -60.42 -32.46 -1.29
N MET A 2 -59.43 -31.68 -0.82
CA MET A 2 -58.53 -30.93 -1.72
C MET A 2 -57.20 -30.74 -1.00
N TYR A 3 -56.15 -31.35 -1.53
CA TYR A 3 -54.79 -31.31 -1.03
C TYR A 3 -54.17 -29.95 -1.34
N ALA A 4 -53.71 -29.20 -0.33
CA ALA A 4 -52.85 -28.06 -0.49
C ALA A 4 -51.38 -28.53 -0.44
N LYS A 5 -50.67 -28.41 -1.57
CA LYS A 5 -49.22 -28.66 -1.69
C LYS A 5 -48.46 -27.60 -0.91
N GLY A 6 -47.67 -28.02 0.08
CA GLY A 6 -46.69 -27.19 0.75
C GLY A 6 -45.60 -26.72 -0.23
N ARG A 7 -45.38 -25.41 -0.31
CA ARG A 7 -44.18 -24.83 -0.92
C ARG A 7 -43.05 -24.85 0.11
N SER A 8 -42.03 -25.61 -0.19
CA SER A 8 -40.73 -25.55 0.49
C SER A 8 -40.14 -24.13 0.34
N LEU A 9 -40.03 -23.44 1.47
CA LEU A 9 -39.24 -22.24 1.57
C LEU A 9 -37.77 -22.65 1.48
N HIS A 10 -37.16 -22.51 0.30
CA HIS A 10 -35.73 -22.50 0.19
C HIS A 10 -35.25 -21.20 0.89
N SER A 11 -34.65 -21.36 2.05
CA SER A 11 -33.85 -20.34 2.69
C SER A 11 -32.61 -20.12 1.82
N GLU A 12 -32.65 -19.10 0.94
CA GLU A 12 -31.45 -18.57 0.33
C GLU A 12 -30.59 -18.02 1.46
N PHE A 13 -29.55 -18.75 1.82
CA PHE A 13 -28.44 -18.23 2.59
C PHE A 13 -27.77 -17.16 1.73
N ILE A 14 -28.17 -15.91 1.94
CA ILE A 14 -27.39 -14.77 1.46
C ILE A 14 -26.08 -14.82 2.25
N SER A 15 -25.05 -15.37 1.62
CA SER A 15 -23.68 -15.24 2.08
C SER A 15 -23.37 -13.73 2.07
N TYR A 16 -23.36 -13.13 3.23
CA TYR A 16 -22.81 -11.79 3.39
C TYR A 16 -21.32 -11.88 3.05
N LYS A 17 -20.96 -11.65 1.79
CA LYS A 17 -19.58 -11.30 1.44
C LYS A 17 -19.25 -10.09 2.32
N THR A 18 -18.34 -10.26 3.24
CA THR A 18 -17.82 -9.15 4.05
C THR A 18 -17.39 -8.07 3.06
N LEU A 19 -18.04 -6.90 3.14
CA LEU A 19 -17.77 -5.79 2.24
C LEU A 19 -16.42 -5.21 2.70
N TYR A 20 -15.34 -5.61 2.05
CA TYR A 20 -14.03 -5.00 2.26
C TYR A 20 -14.04 -3.65 1.53
N ILE A 21 -13.79 -2.58 2.24
CA ILE A 21 -13.40 -1.33 1.61
C ILE A 21 -11.93 -1.48 1.25
N THR A 22 -11.59 -1.26 -0.01
CA THR A 22 -10.19 -1.21 -0.45
C THR A 22 -9.59 0.11 0.03
N MET A 23 -9.27 0.18 1.32
CA MET A 23 -8.71 1.35 2.00
C MET A 23 -7.79 0.88 3.12
N PHE A 24 -6.75 1.65 3.38
CA PHE A 24 -5.73 1.39 4.38
C PHE A 24 -5.62 2.58 5.33
N SER A 25 -4.94 2.41 6.44
CA SER A 25 -4.69 3.46 7.43
C SER A 25 -3.23 3.94 7.43
N GLY A 26 -2.35 3.20 6.77
CA GLY A 26 -0.90 3.41 6.83
C GLY A 26 -0.28 2.89 8.14
N ILE A 27 -0.97 1.98 8.83
CA ILE A 27 -0.46 1.26 9.99
C ILE A 27 -0.01 -0.12 9.53
N VAL A 28 1.30 -0.30 9.42
CA VAL A 28 1.91 -1.55 8.99
C VAL A 28 1.66 -2.63 10.04
N GLU A 29 1.14 -3.79 9.59
CA GLU A 29 0.84 -4.94 10.45
C GLU A 29 2.03 -5.90 10.58
N GLY A 30 2.98 -5.82 9.65
CA GLY A 30 4.18 -6.63 9.61
C GLY A 30 4.90 -6.49 8.28
N THR A 31 5.88 -7.36 8.06
CA THR A 31 6.65 -7.37 6.83
C THR A 31 6.55 -8.72 6.12
N ALA A 32 6.75 -8.73 4.82
CA ALA A 32 6.90 -9.94 4.01
C ALA A 32 8.29 -9.97 3.36
N ARG A 33 8.81 -11.18 3.17
CA ARG A 33 10.03 -11.42 2.40
C ARG A 33 9.68 -11.91 1.00
N VAL A 34 10.30 -11.32 0.00
CA VAL A 34 10.20 -11.77 -1.40
C VAL A 34 10.94 -13.08 -1.56
N ILE A 35 10.25 -14.14 -2.02
CA ILE A 35 10.79 -15.47 -2.27
C ILE A 35 11.21 -15.60 -3.73
N SER A 36 10.28 -15.30 -4.67
CA SER A 36 10.58 -15.30 -6.10
C SER A 36 9.85 -14.17 -6.81
N ILE A 37 10.35 -13.85 -7.99
CA ILE A 37 9.79 -12.84 -8.89
C ILE A 37 9.75 -13.45 -10.29
N ASP A 38 8.54 -13.66 -10.79
CA ASP A 38 8.29 -14.30 -12.08
C ASP A 38 7.66 -13.29 -13.04
N ARG A 39 8.24 -13.15 -14.24
CA ARG A 39 7.75 -12.21 -15.26
C ARG A 39 6.91 -12.95 -16.29
N ASP A 40 5.67 -12.51 -16.46
CA ASP A 40 4.79 -12.97 -17.53
C ASP A 40 4.32 -11.76 -18.35
N ARG A 41 4.95 -11.55 -19.50
CA ARG A 41 4.69 -10.42 -20.40
C ARG A 41 4.90 -9.08 -19.68
N GLU A 42 3.82 -8.30 -19.50
CA GLU A 42 3.85 -7.03 -18.78
C GLU A 42 3.54 -7.14 -17.31
N ASN A 43 3.16 -8.34 -16.83
CA ASN A 43 2.88 -8.61 -15.44
C ASN A 43 4.12 -9.15 -14.73
N VAL A 44 4.19 -8.89 -13.44
CA VAL A 44 5.18 -9.48 -12.54
C VAL A 44 4.44 -10.11 -11.37
N HIS A 45 4.72 -11.39 -11.14
CA HIS A 45 4.20 -12.16 -10.04
C HIS A 45 5.23 -12.21 -8.94
N PHE A 46 4.85 -11.81 -7.75
CA PHE A 46 5.70 -11.90 -6.56
C PHE A 46 5.18 -13.03 -5.69
N THR A 47 6.03 -14.01 -5.41
CA THR A 47 5.80 -14.97 -4.32
C THR A 47 6.46 -14.42 -3.07
N LEU A 48 5.68 -14.26 -2.00
CA LEU A 48 6.15 -13.71 -0.74
C LEU A 48 5.75 -14.63 0.42
N THR A 49 6.48 -14.50 1.53
CA THR A 49 6.12 -15.14 2.81
C THR A 49 5.93 -14.10 3.89
N CYS A 50 4.92 -14.30 4.76
CA CYS A 50 4.72 -13.45 5.93
C CYS A 50 4.11 -14.26 7.08
N PRO A 51 4.25 -13.78 8.35
CA PRO A 51 3.78 -14.52 9.54
C PRO A 51 2.26 -14.79 9.55
N PHE A 52 1.46 -13.95 8.90
CA PHE A 52 0.00 -14.07 8.85
C PHE A 52 -0.54 -14.52 7.47
N ALA A 53 0.30 -15.15 6.63
CA ALA A 53 -0.13 -15.64 5.31
C ALA A 53 -1.34 -16.58 5.41
N HIS A 54 -1.43 -17.40 6.46
CA HIS A 54 -2.53 -18.32 6.70
C HIS A 54 -3.88 -17.62 6.96
N GLU A 55 -3.88 -16.33 7.33
CA GLU A 55 -5.07 -15.50 7.51
C GLU A 55 -5.51 -14.81 6.21
N LEU A 56 -4.66 -14.82 5.17
CA LEU A 56 -4.97 -14.19 3.90
C LEU A 56 -6.00 -15.01 3.11
N SER A 57 -6.77 -14.31 2.30
CA SER A 57 -7.74 -14.90 1.39
C SER A 57 -7.44 -14.50 -0.05
N VAL A 58 -7.70 -15.42 -0.98
CA VAL A 58 -7.68 -15.08 -2.41
C VAL A 58 -8.72 -14.00 -2.69
N ASP A 59 -8.39 -13.07 -3.60
CA ASP A 59 -9.20 -11.88 -3.93
C ASP A 59 -9.19 -10.78 -2.86
N GLN A 60 -8.36 -10.92 -1.83
CA GLN A 60 -8.15 -9.89 -0.81
C GLN A 60 -7.17 -8.82 -1.30
N SER A 61 -7.44 -7.55 -0.96
CA SER A 61 -6.47 -6.46 -1.12
C SER A 61 -5.47 -6.44 0.02
N LEU A 62 -4.19 -6.36 -0.32
CA LEU A 62 -3.07 -6.29 0.61
C LEU A 62 -2.07 -5.23 0.10
N ALA A 63 -1.70 -4.28 0.95
CA ALA A 63 -0.71 -3.26 0.60
C ALA A 63 0.71 -3.79 0.78
N HIS A 64 1.57 -3.60 -0.23
CA HIS A 64 2.98 -3.96 -0.25
C HIS A 64 3.81 -2.69 -0.44
N ASN A 65 4.55 -2.25 0.57
CA ASN A 65 5.19 -0.93 0.56
C ASN A 65 4.21 0.18 0.15
N GLY A 66 2.95 0.12 0.61
CA GLY A 66 1.89 1.05 0.26
C GLY A 66 1.25 0.84 -1.12
N VAL A 67 1.63 -0.18 -1.87
CA VAL A 67 0.99 -0.53 -3.15
C VAL A 67 -0.09 -1.59 -2.90
N CYS A 68 -1.34 -1.25 -3.18
CA CYS A 68 -2.46 -2.18 -3.11
C CYS A 68 -2.36 -3.23 -4.23
N LEU A 69 -2.23 -4.49 -3.87
CA LEU A 69 -2.23 -5.62 -4.78
C LEU A 69 -3.27 -6.66 -4.34
N THR A 70 -3.83 -7.37 -5.31
CA THR A 70 -4.77 -8.47 -5.03
C THR A 70 -3.99 -9.76 -4.82
N VAL A 71 -4.32 -10.47 -3.75
CA VAL A 71 -3.81 -11.82 -3.48
C VAL A 71 -4.44 -12.80 -4.46
N VAL A 72 -3.64 -13.50 -5.26
CA VAL A 72 -4.12 -14.43 -6.30
C VAL A 72 -3.99 -15.90 -5.90
N ALA A 73 -3.07 -16.21 -4.98
CA ALA A 73 -2.92 -17.55 -4.41
C ALA A 73 -2.38 -17.48 -2.98
N VAL A 74 -2.77 -18.44 -2.13
CA VAL A 74 -2.29 -18.61 -0.75
C VAL A 74 -2.15 -20.10 -0.48
N GLY A 75 -0.94 -20.61 -0.23
CA GLY A 75 -0.71 -22.04 -0.06
C GLY A 75 -1.34 -22.85 -1.20
N SER A 76 -2.29 -23.74 -0.90
CA SER A 76 -3.00 -24.55 -1.91
C SER A 76 -4.26 -23.90 -2.51
N LYS A 77 -4.59 -22.66 -2.13
CA LYS A 77 -5.79 -21.95 -2.58
C LYS A 77 -5.47 -20.96 -3.69
N GLY A 78 -6.40 -20.83 -4.65
CA GLY A 78 -6.32 -19.86 -5.75
C GLY A 78 -5.60 -20.41 -6.97
N VAL A 79 -5.32 -19.51 -7.91
CA VAL A 79 -4.60 -19.80 -9.15
C VAL A 79 -3.21 -19.20 -9.03
N ASN A 80 -2.21 -20.07 -8.82
CA ASN A 80 -0.82 -19.62 -8.80
C ASN A 80 -0.31 -19.46 -10.25
N PRO A 81 -0.08 -18.24 -10.72
CA PRO A 81 0.41 -17.99 -12.09
C PRO A 81 1.86 -18.48 -12.30
N CYS A 82 2.61 -18.66 -11.22
CA CYS A 82 3.99 -19.19 -11.31
C CYS A 82 4.04 -20.70 -11.50
N HIS A 83 2.89 -21.41 -11.42
CA HIS A 83 2.79 -22.87 -11.57
C HIS A 83 3.68 -23.68 -10.63
N THR A 84 4.10 -23.09 -9.51
CA THR A 84 4.91 -23.74 -8.46
C THR A 84 4.04 -24.11 -7.27
N SER A 85 4.50 -25.08 -6.45
CA SER A 85 3.86 -25.35 -5.17
C SER A 85 4.25 -24.26 -4.18
N LEU A 86 3.26 -23.72 -3.45
CA LEU A 86 3.48 -22.73 -2.40
C LEU A 86 3.60 -23.42 -1.04
N GLY A 87 4.45 -22.90 -0.18
CA GLY A 87 4.48 -23.23 1.24
C GLY A 87 3.22 -22.75 1.96
N SER A 88 3.01 -23.20 3.19
CA SER A 88 1.83 -22.86 4.00
C SER A 88 1.76 -21.38 4.38
N ASP A 89 2.89 -20.71 4.41
CA ASP A 89 3.14 -19.32 4.77
C ASP A 89 3.47 -18.43 3.55
N GLU A 90 3.27 -18.98 2.34
CA GLU A 90 3.52 -18.28 1.09
C GLU A 90 2.22 -17.87 0.40
N TYR A 91 2.30 -16.73 -0.28
CA TYR A 91 1.21 -16.20 -1.09
C TYR A 91 1.78 -15.52 -2.36
N VAL A 92 0.90 -15.30 -3.33
CA VAL A 92 1.27 -14.65 -4.60
C VAL A 92 0.39 -13.43 -4.85
N VAL A 93 1.02 -12.36 -5.29
CA VAL A 93 0.37 -11.17 -5.81
C VAL A 93 0.91 -10.83 -7.20
N THR A 94 0.12 -10.10 -7.97
CA THR A 94 0.49 -9.70 -9.34
C THR A 94 0.49 -8.18 -9.45
N ALA A 95 1.57 -7.62 -9.95
CA ALA A 95 1.68 -6.21 -10.31
C ALA A 95 1.71 -6.05 -11.82
N MET A 96 0.93 -5.08 -12.33
CA MET A 96 0.93 -4.67 -13.73
C MET A 96 2.09 -3.69 -14.01
N ARG A 97 2.43 -3.52 -15.27
CA ARG A 97 3.48 -2.61 -15.72
C ARG A 97 3.37 -1.20 -15.13
N GLU A 98 2.19 -0.57 -15.17
CA GLU A 98 2.00 0.77 -14.62
C GLU A 98 2.35 0.86 -13.13
N THR A 99 1.97 -0.15 -12.35
CA THR A 99 2.28 -0.26 -10.93
C THR A 99 3.79 -0.33 -10.70
N LEU A 100 4.50 -1.10 -11.53
CA LEU A 100 5.96 -1.25 -11.43
C LEU A 100 6.70 0.04 -11.82
N GLU A 101 6.19 0.80 -12.79
CA GLU A 101 6.76 2.06 -13.24
C GLU A 101 6.59 3.19 -12.21
N ARG A 102 5.49 3.19 -11.44
CA ARG A 102 5.18 4.20 -10.43
C ARG A 102 5.75 3.92 -9.05
N SER A 103 6.18 2.69 -8.79
CA SER A 103 6.56 2.23 -7.45
C SER A 103 7.96 1.62 -7.42
N ASN A 104 8.45 1.40 -6.20
CA ASN A 104 9.71 0.68 -5.98
C ASN A 104 9.59 -0.84 -6.14
N LEU A 105 8.39 -1.39 -6.41
CA LEU A 105 8.21 -2.82 -6.58
C LEU A 105 9.00 -3.38 -7.76
N GLY A 106 9.20 -2.58 -8.81
CA GLY A 106 10.03 -2.95 -9.95
C GLY A 106 11.52 -3.12 -9.64
N LEU A 107 11.98 -2.64 -8.48
CA LEU A 107 13.38 -2.71 -8.02
C LEU A 107 13.63 -3.89 -7.06
N LEU A 108 12.57 -4.56 -6.60
CA LEU A 108 12.66 -5.65 -5.63
C LEU A 108 13.43 -6.86 -6.19
N LYS A 109 14.09 -7.57 -5.28
CA LYS A 109 14.83 -8.81 -5.53
C LYS A 109 14.41 -9.87 -4.52
N PRO A 110 14.58 -11.16 -4.83
CA PRO A 110 14.44 -12.21 -3.83
C PRO A 110 15.30 -11.94 -2.59
N GLY A 111 14.69 -12.05 -1.42
CA GLY A 111 15.28 -11.73 -0.12
C GLY A 111 14.94 -10.35 0.41
N ASP A 112 14.45 -9.43 -0.44
CA ASP A 112 14.02 -8.09 0.02
C ASP A 112 12.79 -8.17 0.92
N GLU A 113 12.65 -7.16 1.77
CA GLU A 113 11.56 -7.02 2.73
C GLU A 113 10.63 -5.88 2.35
N VAL A 114 9.32 -6.13 2.40
CA VAL A 114 8.27 -5.15 2.12
C VAL A 114 7.31 -5.02 3.29
N ASN A 115 6.87 -3.81 3.59
CA ASN A 115 5.82 -3.55 4.57
C ASN A 115 4.48 -4.08 4.09
N LEU A 116 3.70 -4.65 5.00
CA LEU A 116 2.37 -5.15 4.73
C LEU A 116 1.31 -4.48 5.59
N GLU A 117 0.16 -4.20 4.97
CA GLU A 117 -1.06 -3.80 5.65
C GLU A 117 -2.26 -4.42 4.93
N ARG A 118 -3.15 -5.09 5.67
CA ARG A 118 -4.43 -5.58 5.14
C ARG A 118 -5.42 -4.42 5.01
N SER A 119 -6.35 -4.52 4.07
CA SER A 119 -7.42 -3.54 3.94
C SER A 119 -8.21 -3.41 5.25
N MET A 120 -8.60 -2.17 5.58
CA MET A 120 -9.36 -1.86 6.79
C MET A 120 -10.72 -2.57 6.80
N MET A 121 -11.14 -2.99 7.98
CA MET A 121 -12.53 -3.41 8.21
C MET A 121 -13.43 -2.18 8.40
N MET A 122 -14.70 -2.28 7.98
CA MET A 122 -15.70 -1.19 8.10
C MET A 122 -15.88 -0.63 9.51
N ASN A 123 -15.67 -1.44 10.53
CA ASN A 123 -15.75 -1.09 11.96
C ASN A 123 -14.37 -0.90 12.60
N GLY A 124 -13.31 -0.87 11.79
CA GLY A 124 -11.94 -0.65 12.26
C GLY A 124 -11.69 0.80 12.66
N ARG A 125 -10.62 1.03 13.41
CA ARG A 125 -10.14 2.39 13.74
C ARG A 125 -9.26 2.89 12.61
N LEU A 126 -9.29 4.20 12.38
CA LEU A 126 -8.35 4.90 11.52
C LEU A 126 -7.26 5.52 12.41
N ASP A 127 -6.22 4.73 12.73
CA ASP A 127 -5.15 5.17 13.63
C ASP A 127 -4.05 5.97 12.90
N GLY A 128 -4.04 5.98 11.56
CA GLY A 128 -3.18 6.83 10.72
C GLY A 128 -3.99 7.89 9.97
N HIS A 129 -3.94 7.85 8.63
CA HIS A 129 -4.78 8.70 7.77
C HIS A 129 -5.42 7.85 6.65
N ILE A 130 -6.24 8.46 5.79
CA ILE A 130 -6.87 7.74 4.68
C ILE A 130 -5.83 7.45 3.62
N VAL A 131 -5.46 6.17 3.47
CA VAL A 131 -4.49 5.65 2.51
C VAL A 131 -5.20 4.76 1.51
N GLN A 132 -5.00 5.00 0.22
CA GLN A 132 -5.66 4.24 -0.84
C GLN A 132 -4.85 3.01 -1.27
N GLY A 133 -3.54 3.01 -1.02
CA GLY A 133 -2.62 2.04 -1.58
C GLY A 133 -2.31 2.34 -3.06
N HIS A 134 -2.47 3.58 -3.47
CA HIS A 134 -2.23 4.04 -4.84
C HIS A 134 -1.05 5.01 -4.86
N VAL A 135 0.14 4.44 -4.92
CA VAL A 135 1.40 5.17 -4.96
C VAL A 135 1.41 6.18 -6.11
N ASP A 136 1.70 7.44 -5.80
CA ASP A 136 1.75 8.52 -6.78
C ASP A 136 3.08 8.53 -7.54
N GLN A 137 4.17 8.35 -6.79
CA GLN A 137 5.53 8.32 -7.31
C GLN A 137 6.49 7.71 -6.30
N THR A 138 7.75 7.62 -6.67
CA THR A 138 8.83 7.28 -5.74
C THR A 138 9.52 8.54 -5.22
N ALA A 139 10.16 8.41 -4.06
CA ALA A 139 11.07 9.39 -3.49
C ALA A 139 12.41 8.72 -3.15
N VAL A 140 13.46 9.52 -2.99
CA VAL A 140 14.79 9.04 -2.59
C VAL A 140 15.09 9.54 -1.18
N CYS A 141 15.46 8.65 -0.29
CA CYS A 141 16.03 9.04 1.00
C CYS A 141 17.37 9.76 0.78
N THR A 142 17.50 11.00 1.23
CA THR A 142 18.74 11.78 1.11
C THR A 142 19.57 11.79 2.37
N SER A 143 18.93 11.67 3.55
CA SER A 143 19.63 11.50 4.83
C SER A 143 18.81 10.69 5.83
N ARG A 144 19.52 10.01 6.72
CA ARG A 144 19.02 9.40 7.94
C ARG A 144 19.90 9.85 9.09
N GLU A 145 19.28 10.42 10.10
CA GLU A 145 19.95 10.95 11.29
C GLU A 145 19.39 10.26 12.54
N ASP A 146 20.27 9.83 13.44
CA ASP A 146 19.89 9.31 14.75
C ASP A 146 19.70 10.50 15.70
N GLU A 147 18.50 10.63 16.27
CA GLU A 147 18.13 11.70 17.19
C GLU A 147 18.04 11.20 18.64
N ASN A 148 18.97 10.35 19.04
CA ASN A 148 19.08 9.84 20.40
C ASN A 148 17.81 9.15 20.91
N GLY A 149 17.31 8.21 20.13
CA GLY A 149 16.14 7.38 20.46
C GLY A 149 14.98 7.49 19.45
N SER A 150 15.15 8.31 18.41
CA SER A 150 14.30 8.33 17.22
C SER A 150 15.16 8.59 16.00
N TYR A 151 14.58 8.49 14.82
CA TYR A 151 15.30 8.65 13.57
C TYR A 151 14.61 9.70 12.71
N ARG A 152 15.40 10.66 12.21
CA ARG A 152 14.93 11.64 11.22
C ARG A 152 15.35 11.19 9.83
N PHE A 153 14.39 11.10 8.93
CA PHE A 153 14.64 10.82 7.51
C PHE A 153 14.30 12.05 6.68
N THR A 154 15.13 12.35 5.69
CA THR A 154 14.84 13.36 4.66
C THR A 154 14.63 12.65 3.34
N PHE A 155 13.51 12.94 2.68
CA PHE A 155 13.17 12.39 1.37
C PHE A 155 13.08 13.50 0.34
N ARG A 156 13.55 13.20 -0.88
CA ARG A 156 13.40 14.06 -2.07
C ARG A 156 12.52 13.35 -3.10
N TYR A 157 11.59 14.08 -3.68
CA TYR A 157 10.66 13.58 -4.70
C TYR A 157 10.62 14.52 -5.91
N ALA A 158 10.19 14.01 -7.08
CA ALA A 158 10.02 14.82 -8.28
C ALA A 158 8.83 15.79 -8.09
N THR A 159 8.99 17.02 -8.57
CA THR A 159 7.92 18.02 -8.52
C THR A 159 7.89 18.85 -9.81
N SER A 160 6.72 19.33 -10.16
CA SER A 160 6.47 20.27 -11.24
C SER A 160 5.24 21.10 -10.95
N PRO A 161 5.01 22.24 -11.61
CA PRO A 161 3.76 22.98 -11.44
C PRO A 161 2.51 22.18 -11.74
N GLU A 162 2.58 21.19 -12.63
CA GLU A 162 1.50 20.27 -12.94
C GLU A 162 1.25 19.29 -11.79
N MET A 163 2.30 18.68 -11.24
CA MET A 163 2.19 17.78 -10.10
C MET A 163 1.60 18.47 -8.87
N VAL A 164 2.01 19.71 -8.62
CA VAL A 164 1.44 20.53 -7.53
C VAL A 164 -0.05 20.81 -7.76
N ARG A 165 -0.47 21.10 -9.00
CA ARG A 165 -1.91 21.24 -9.32
C ARG A 165 -2.71 19.96 -9.11
N HIS A 166 -2.08 18.79 -9.23
CA HIS A 166 -2.71 17.50 -8.92
C HIS A 166 -2.71 17.15 -7.43
N GLY A 167 -2.19 18.02 -6.56
CA GLY A 167 -2.14 17.79 -5.12
C GLY A 167 -0.94 16.96 -4.67
N TYR A 168 0.11 16.84 -5.50
CA TYR A 168 1.32 16.09 -5.19
C TYR A 168 2.34 17.01 -4.48
N PHE A 169 2.05 17.30 -3.22
CA PHE A 169 2.90 18.12 -2.34
C PHE A 169 2.69 17.75 -0.88
N CYS A 170 3.70 18.01 -0.08
CA CYS A 170 3.65 17.85 1.38
C CYS A 170 3.28 19.15 2.08
N VAL A 171 2.48 19.07 3.15
CA VAL A 171 2.10 20.19 4.01
C VAL A 171 2.72 19.98 5.39
N ASP A 172 3.25 21.06 6.00
CA ASP A 172 3.82 20.95 7.35
C ASP A 172 2.75 20.47 8.33
N LYS A 173 3.11 19.48 9.14
CA LYS A 173 2.21 18.75 10.05
C LYS A 173 1.07 17.99 9.35
N GLY A 174 1.05 17.92 8.03
CA GLY A 174 0.15 17.05 7.28
C GLY A 174 0.62 15.61 7.29
N SER A 175 -0.15 14.74 6.65
CA SER A 175 0.16 13.32 6.52
C SER A 175 0.75 12.99 5.15
N VAL A 176 1.60 11.99 5.12
CA VAL A 176 2.16 11.38 3.92
C VAL A 176 2.40 9.90 4.18
N THR A 177 2.29 9.08 3.15
CA THR A 177 2.63 7.65 3.25
C THR A 177 3.99 7.39 2.60
N VAL A 178 4.92 6.80 3.35
CA VAL A 178 6.22 6.35 2.85
C VAL A 178 6.32 4.84 3.00
N ASN A 179 6.48 4.10 1.91
CA ASN A 179 6.44 2.63 1.90
C ASN A 179 5.23 2.07 2.69
N GLY A 180 4.07 2.70 2.57
CA GLY A 180 2.84 2.28 3.26
C GLY A 180 2.74 2.72 4.72
N VAL A 181 3.73 3.39 5.29
CA VAL A 181 3.69 3.90 6.66
C VAL A 181 3.12 5.32 6.68
N SER A 182 2.05 5.55 7.43
CA SER A 182 1.47 6.88 7.69
C SER A 182 2.37 7.69 8.59
N LEU A 183 2.81 8.85 8.13
CA LEU A 183 3.81 9.67 8.82
C LEU A 183 3.42 11.15 8.80
N THR A 184 3.81 11.86 9.86
CA THR A 184 3.66 13.31 9.94
C THR A 184 4.82 14.01 9.24
N VAL A 185 4.49 14.89 8.32
CA VAL A 185 5.44 15.71 7.58
C VAL A 185 6.06 16.79 8.49
N CYS A 186 7.37 16.94 8.40
CA CYS A 186 8.12 18.02 9.01
C CYS A 186 8.96 18.74 7.96
N ASN A 187 9.16 20.05 8.12
CA ASN A 187 10.05 20.86 7.30
C ASN A 187 9.90 20.64 5.78
N PRO A 188 8.69 20.67 5.19
CA PRO A 188 8.51 20.50 3.76
C PRO A 188 9.10 21.66 2.99
N THR A 189 9.72 21.36 1.85
CA THR A 189 10.11 22.33 0.82
C THR A 189 9.33 22.03 -0.47
N ALA A 190 9.76 22.61 -1.59
CA ALA A 190 9.12 22.31 -2.87
C ALA A 190 9.29 20.85 -3.31
N ASP A 191 10.42 20.22 -2.99
CA ASP A 191 10.80 18.88 -3.46
C ASP A 191 11.34 17.96 -2.37
N THR A 192 11.35 18.40 -1.10
CA THR A 192 11.79 17.58 0.03
C THR A 192 10.84 17.69 1.21
N PHE A 193 10.86 16.68 2.06
CA PHE A 193 10.23 16.69 3.38
C PHE A 193 11.00 15.81 4.34
N GLN A 194 10.75 16.00 5.62
CA GLN A 194 11.29 15.17 6.68
C GLN A 194 10.20 14.44 7.43
N VAL A 195 10.54 13.30 8.01
CA VAL A 195 9.69 12.56 8.95
C VAL A 195 10.54 12.10 10.14
N CYS A 196 9.92 12.03 11.31
CA CYS A 196 10.55 11.48 12.51
C CYS A 196 9.92 10.12 12.82
N ILE A 197 10.74 9.09 12.94
CA ILE A 197 10.35 7.71 13.19
C ILE A 197 10.71 7.33 14.61
N ILE A 198 9.72 6.87 15.39
CA ILE A 198 9.94 6.33 16.75
C ILE A 198 10.56 4.93 16.65
N PRO A 199 11.26 4.46 17.69
CA PRO A 199 11.94 3.15 17.68
C PRO A 199 11.01 2.00 17.28
N TYR A 200 9.79 1.97 17.81
CA TYR A 200 8.82 0.93 17.48
C TYR A 200 8.56 0.84 15.97
N THR A 201 8.22 1.95 15.31
CA THR A 201 7.98 1.98 13.87
C THR A 201 9.22 1.59 13.07
N PHE A 202 10.40 2.02 13.54
CA PHE A 202 11.68 1.67 12.91
C PHE A 202 11.93 0.16 12.93
N GLU A 203 11.62 -0.52 14.03
CA GLU A 203 11.86 -1.96 14.21
C GLU A 203 10.83 -2.84 13.49
N VAL A 204 9.54 -2.44 13.49
CA VAL A 204 8.45 -3.27 12.95
C VAL A 204 8.18 -3.04 11.46
N THR A 205 8.90 -2.13 10.81
CA THR A 205 8.77 -1.81 9.39
C THR A 205 10.12 -1.88 8.69
N ASN A 206 10.11 -1.87 7.36
CA ASN A 206 11.35 -1.85 6.58
C ASN A 206 12.13 -0.51 6.65
N PHE A 207 11.74 0.42 7.51
CA PHE A 207 12.47 1.67 7.74
C PHE A 207 13.90 1.42 8.25
N HIS A 208 14.15 0.33 8.96
CA HIS A 208 15.50 -0.02 9.41
C HIS A 208 16.47 -0.32 8.26
N HIS A 209 15.96 -0.67 7.07
CA HIS A 209 16.76 -0.86 5.86
C HIS A 209 16.95 0.42 5.04
N ILE A 210 16.17 1.51 5.33
CA ILE A 210 16.27 2.75 4.57
C ILE A 210 17.53 3.52 4.95
N ALA A 211 18.33 3.84 3.94
CA ALA A 211 19.55 4.65 4.05
C ALA A 211 19.58 5.68 2.91
N SER A 212 20.56 6.58 2.93
CA SER A 212 20.77 7.53 1.82
C SER A 212 20.93 6.79 0.49
N GLY A 213 20.15 7.20 -0.52
CA GLY A 213 20.03 6.56 -1.84
C GLY A 213 18.91 5.53 -1.97
N THR A 214 18.27 5.10 -0.86
CA THR A 214 17.14 4.17 -0.93
C THR A 214 15.93 4.82 -1.61
N VAL A 215 15.33 4.11 -2.57
CA VAL A 215 14.10 4.50 -3.25
C VAL A 215 12.90 3.97 -2.47
N VAL A 216 11.97 4.85 -2.12
CA VAL A 216 10.75 4.53 -1.37
C VAL A 216 9.50 4.92 -2.17
N ASN A 217 8.39 4.28 -1.90
CA ASN A 217 7.08 4.67 -2.44
C ASN A 217 6.51 5.86 -1.66
N LEU A 218 5.86 6.76 -2.38
CA LEU A 218 5.23 7.95 -1.83
C LEU A 218 3.77 8.03 -2.29
N GLU A 219 2.86 8.14 -1.33
CA GLU A 219 1.45 8.46 -1.57
C GLU A 219 1.12 9.73 -0.79
N PHE A 220 0.69 10.78 -1.50
CA PHE A 220 0.25 12.02 -0.90
C PHE A 220 -1.17 11.90 -0.34
N ASP A 221 -1.47 12.69 0.68
CA ASP A 221 -2.80 12.68 1.31
C ASP A 221 -3.89 12.97 0.26
N ILE A 222 -4.87 12.08 0.19
CA ILE A 222 -5.98 12.14 -0.76
C ILE A 222 -6.78 13.43 -0.63
N ILE A 223 -6.85 14.01 0.57
CA ILE A 223 -7.56 15.27 0.82
C ILE A 223 -6.94 16.40 -0.01
N GLY A 224 -5.61 16.47 -0.07
CA GLY A 224 -4.91 17.45 -0.90
C GLY A 224 -5.26 17.31 -2.39
N LYS A 225 -5.33 16.08 -2.89
CA LYS A 225 -5.70 15.79 -4.30
C LYS A 225 -7.12 16.26 -4.63
N TYR A 226 -8.10 15.98 -3.75
CA TYR A 226 -9.47 16.44 -3.96
C TYR A 226 -9.60 17.96 -3.90
N ILE A 227 -8.96 18.63 -2.94
CA ILE A 227 -8.98 20.09 -2.82
C ILE A 227 -8.35 20.74 -4.05
N SER A 228 -7.19 20.24 -4.51
CA SER A 228 -6.51 20.74 -5.71
C SER A 228 -7.39 20.60 -6.95
N ARG A 229 -7.99 19.43 -7.16
CA ARG A 229 -8.89 19.19 -8.29
C ARG A 229 -10.12 20.05 -8.25
N TYR A 230 -10.74 20.23 -7.08
CA TYR A 230 -11.88 21.11 -6.91
C TYR A 230 -11.55 22.57 -7.22
N SER A 231 -10.41 23.06 -6.74
CA SER A 231 -9.93 24.41 -7.01
C SER A 231 -9.69 24.64 -8.51
N GLU A 232 -9.12 23.66 -9.21
CA GLU A 232 -8.90 23.71 -10.66
C GLU A 232 -10.23 23.81 -11.45
N ILE A 233 -11.26 23.06 -11.05
CA ILE A 233 -12.59 23.11 -11.68
C ILE A 233 -13.26 24.48 -11.49
N LEU A 234 -13.12 25.08 -10.31
CA LEU A 234 -13.71 26.39 -9.99
C LEU A 234 -12.95 27.57 -10.59
N SER A 235 -11.67 27.40 -10.90
CA SER A 235 -10.82 28.41 -11.51
C SER A 235 -10.35 27.94 -12.89
N PRO A 236 -11.27 27.75 -13.87
CA PRO A 236 -10.85 27.37 -15.21
C PRO A 236 -9.92 28.48 -15.73
N SER A 237 -8.74 28.09 -16.18
CA SER A 237 -7.76 28.98 -16.79
C SER A 237 -8.49 29.82 -17.82
N ALA A 238 -8.43 31.15 -17.69
CA ALA A 238 -8.81 32.04 -18.77
C ALA A 238 -7.94 31.68 -19.97
N GLY A 239 -8.57 31.04 -20.99
CA GLY A 239 -7.95 30.61 -22.24
C GLY A 239 -7.47 31.79 -23.09
#